data_4501f9cba190427f67cb8246c3611525
#
_entry.id   4501f9cba190427f67cb8246c3611525
#
_cell.length_a   1.000
_cell.length_b   1.000
_cell.length_c   1.000
_cell.angle_alpha   90.00
_cell.angle_beta   90.00
_cell.angle_gamma   90.00
#
_symmetry.space_group_name_H-M   'P 1'
#
loop_
_entity.id
_entity.type
_entity.pdbx_description
1 polymer ?
#
loop_
_entity_poly.entity_id
_entity_poly.type
_entity_poly.pdbx_seq_one_letter_code
_entity_poly.pdbx_strand_id
1 'polypeptide(L)'
;MKVFLTGHTGFKGSWFSMMLNSRGYEIYGYSLDPLRGGIFEAANLRDEIARDSRGDIRDIHSLEKALISANPDLVIHMAAQPLVRASHLNPKETFEVNVTGTLNVLEASKKVPNIQGIAVVTTDKVYRNLEERKPFVETDPLGAGDPYSSSKAMADLLTQSWAQNEADIPIAIFRAGNVIGGGDVSDNRLIPDIVRAQRSKTAPILRNPNSIRPWQHVLDCLEGYRLAIDFMLRSRESTVFNFGPLLNEYVTVGEVATNFIDIAKTIQWKKDDSNTLHEADFLALNSNKARKMLGWKEKLSLKQTLEATHLWYEAQAGNYDMNIFTKEQIKNHEKIQSLP
;
A
#
# COMPACT_ATOMS: atom_id res chain seq x y z
N MET A 1 -6.10 12.27 17.72
CA MET A 1 -5.72 10.83 17.86
C MET A 1 -4.26 10.69 17.45
N LYS A 2 -3.45 10.04 18.28
CA LYS A 2 -2.05 9.74 18.01
C LYS A 2 -1.94 8.43 17.26
N VAL A 3 -1.23 8.43 16.15
CA VAL A 3 -1.04 7.27 15.28
C VAL A 3 0.43 6.91 15.21
N PHE A 4 0.79 5.68 15.57
CA PHE A 4 2.10 5.13 15.28
C PHE A 4 2.05 4.40 13.93
N LEU A 5 2.76 4.91 12.93
CA LEU A 5 2.72 4.40 11.57
C LEU A 5 4.09 3.84 11.18
N THR A 6 4.17 2.52 11.02
CA THR A 6 5.39 1.89 10.48
C THR A 6 5.39 1.96 8.96
N GLY A 7 6.56 2.23 8.36
CA GLY A 7 6.67 2.34 6.90
C GLY A 7 6.20 3.69 6.34
N HIS A 8 6.18 4.73 7.16
CA HIS A 8 5.74 6.08 6.79
C HIS A 8 6.61 6.76 5.72
N THR A 9 7.84 6.30 5.52
CA THR A 9 8.73 6.81 4.47
C THR A 9 8.48 6.19 3.10
N GLY A 10 7.76 5.06 3.05
CA GLY A 10 7.38 4.37 1.83
C GLY A 10 6.24 5.09 1.09
N PHE A 11 6.00 4.71 -0.16
CA PHE A 11 4.99 5.30 -1.04
C PHE A 11 3.60 5.44 -0.37
N LYS A 12 2.95 4.34 -0.03
CA LYS A 12 1.62 4.39 0.60
C LYS A 12 1.63 5.01 2.00
N GLY A 13 2.69 4.74 2.78
CA GLY A 13 2.83 5.28 4.13
C GLY A 13 2.93 6.81 4.14
N SER A 14 3.64 7.39 3.17
CA SER A 14 3.75 8.83 3.02
C SER A 14 2.41 9.48 2.65
N TRP A 15 1.71 8.95 1.63
CA TRP A 15 0.36 9.41 1.28
C TRP A 15 -0.60 9.31 2.47
N PHE A 16 -0.55 8.20 3.23
CA PHE A 16 -1.44 8.00 4.36
C PHE A 16 -1.13 8.95 5.51
N SER A 17 0.16 9.20 5.77
CA SER A 17 0.59 10.21 6.76
C SER A 17 0.03 11.59 6.43
N MET A 18 0.14 12.04 5.17
CA MET A 18 -0.42 13.34 4.74
C MET A 18 -1.94 13.38 4.86
N MET A 19 -2.61 12.32 4.41
CA MET A 19 -4.07 12.23 4.46
C MET A 19 -4.61 12.22 5.88
N LEU A 20 -3.98 11.50 6.80
CA LEU A 20 -4.37 11.47 8.20
C LEU A 20 -4.03 12.79 8.90
N ASN A 21 -2.85 13.37 8.63
CA ASN A 21 -2.44 14.66 9.19
C ASN A 21 -3.41 15.79 8.78
N SER A 22 -3.86 15.82 7.51
CA SER A 22 -4.87 16.81 7.05
C SER A 22 -6.22 16.70 7.78
N ARG A 23 -6.47 15.58 8.44
CA ARG A 23 -7.68 15.29 9.26
C ARG A 23 -7.43 15.40 10.77
N GLY A 24 -6.29 15.98 11.17
CA GLY A 24 -5.96 16.26 12.56
C GLY A 24 -5.42 15.07 13.36
N TYR A 25 -4.96 14.01 12.68
CA TYR A 25 -4.23 12.94 13.35
C TYR A 25 -2.78 13.34 13.57
N GLU A 26 -2.22 12.99 14.71
CA GLU A 26 -0.83 13.25 15.07
C GLU A 26 0.03 12.02 14.75
N ILE A 27 0.91 12.10 13.75
CA ILE A 27 1.63 10.96 13.19
C ILE A 27 3.01 10.81 13.82
N TYR A 28 3.26 9.65 14.41
CA TYR A 28 4.57 9.18 14.89
C TYR A 28 5.06 8.08 13.94
N GLY A 29 5.97 8.43 13.05
CA GLY A 29 6.50 7.53 12.04
C GLY A 29 7.66 6.67 12.57
N TYR A 30 7.72 5.39 12.15
CA TYR A 30 8.84 4.48 12.37
C TYR A 30 9.15 3.70 11.10
N SER A 31 10.32 3.87 10.51
CA SER A 31 10.69 3.26 9.24
C SER A 31 12.20 3.33 8.98
N LEU A 32 12.64 2.60 7.98
CA LEU A 32 13.96 2.80 7.35
C LEU A 32 14.01 4.16 6.65
N ASP A 33 15.19 4.53 6.15
CA ASP A 33 15.37 5.75 5.37
C ASP A 33 14.48 5.76 4.12
N PRO A 34 14.01 6.94 3.66
CA PRO A 34 13.21 7.06 2.46
C PRO A 34 14.01 6.72 1.21
N LEU A 35 13.30 6.25 0.19
CA LEU A 35 13.88 6.15 -1.15
C LEU A 35 14.05 7.54 -1.74
N ARG A 36 15.24 7.80 -2.28
CA ARG A 36 15.60 9.09 -2.89
C ARG A 36 14.60 9.49 -3.99
N GLY A 37 14.10 10.71 -3.92
CA GLY A 37 13.14 11.28 -4.88
C GLY A 37 11.71 10.75 -4.73
N GLY A 38 11.44 9.89 -3.73
CA GLY A 38 10.10 9.46 -3.40
C GLY A 38 9.27 10.56 -2.73
N ILE A 39 7.99 10.31 -2.57
CA ILE A 39 7.03 11.29 -2.03
C ILE A 39 7.45 11.81 -0.64
N PHE A 40 8.05 11.00 0.23
CA PHE A 40 8.46 11.43 1.56
C PHE A 40 9.44 12.62 1.50
N GLU A 41 10.44 12.51 0.62
CA GLU A 41 11.42 13.60 0.42
C GLU A 41 10.80 14.74 -0.40
N ALA A 42 10.16 14.42 -1.52
CA ALA A 42 9.62 15.41 -2.45
C ALA A 42 8.61 16.36 -1.79
N ALA A 43 7.74 15.82 -0.91
CA ALA A 43 6.75 16.60 -0.19
C ALA A 43 7.21 17.07 1.20
N ASN A 44 8.50 16.89 1.54
CA ASN A 44 9.08 17.29 2.84
C ASN A 44 8.23 16.81 4.05
N LEU A 45 7.82 15.54 4.04
CA LEU A 45 6.92 14.99 5.06
C LEU A 45 7.49 14.99 6.47
N ARG A 46 8.81 15.05 6.60
CA ARG A 46 9.47 15.10 7.90
C ARG A 46 8.94 16.25 8.77
N ASP A 47 8.68 17.39 8.16
CA ASP A 47 8.21 18.60 8.85
C ASP A 47 6.70 18.61 9.11
N GLU A 48 5.99 17.64 8.51
CA GLU A 48 4.52 17.52 8.60
C GLU A 48 4.07 16.53 9.68
N ILE A 49 4.93 15.66 10.16
CA ILE A 49 4.59 14.62 11.15
C ILE A 49 5.17 14.96 12.53
N ALA A 50 4.51 14.52 13.59
CA ALA A 50 4.90 14.81 14.97
C ALA A 50 6.28 14.25 15.31
N ARG A 51 6.62 13.09 14.77
CA ARG A 51 7.94 12.47 14.94
C ARG A 51 8.29 11.59 13.76
N ASP A 52 9.53 11.74 13.27
CA ASP A 52 10.16 10.88 12.27
C ASP A 52 11.25 10.05 12.94
N SER A 53 10.96 8.78 13.26
CA SER A 53 11.92 7.84 13.87
C SER A 53 12.43 6.86 12.81
N ARG A 54 13.75 6.70 12.76
CA ARG A 54 14.40 5.72 11.88
C ARG A 54 14.70 4.46 12.66
N GLY A 55 14.34 3.30 12.06
CA GLY A 55 14.59 2.00 12.64
C GLY A 55 14.03 0.87 11.82
N ASP A 56 14.50 -0.33 12.12
CA ASP A 56 14.08 -1.58 11.50
C ASP A 56 13.06 -2.28 12.42
N ILE A 57 11.94 -2.73 11.86
CA ILE A 57 10.91 -3.47 12.63
C ILE A 57 11.40 -4.84 13.12
N ARG A 58 12.54 -5.33 12.60
CA ARG A 58 13.20 -6.55 13.09
C ARG A 58 13.90 -6.32 14.45
N ASP A 59 14.29 -5.10 14.75
CA ASP A 59 14.83 -4.71 16.06
C ASP A 59 13.69 -4.38 17.02
N ILE A 60 13.24 -5.41 17.75
CA ILE A 60 12.13 -5.27 18.70
C ILE A 60 12.42 -4.23 19.81
N HIS A 61 13.68 -4.11 20.28
CA HIS A 61 14.00 -3.19 21.36
C HIS A 61 13.90 -1.74 20.94
N SER A 62 14.40 -1.39 19.76
CA SER A 62 14.27 -0.05 19.19
C SER A 62 12.81 0.28 18.86
N LEU A 63 12.06 -0.69 18.32
CA LEU A 63 10.64 -0.56 18.02
C LEU A 63 9.80 -0.32 19.27
N GLU A 64 9.99 -1.11 20.33
CA GLU A 64 9.32 -0.95 21.62
C GLU A 64 9.58 0.43 22.24
N LYS A 65 10.85 0.85 22.27
CA LYS A 65 11.22 2.16 22.78
C LYS A 65 10.54 3.29 22.02
N ALA A 66 10.48 3.20 20.69
CA ALA A 66 9.83 4.21 19.86
C ALA A 66 8.31 4.23 20.11
N LEU A 67 7.67 3.07 20.20
CA LEU A 67 6.23 2.91 20.37
C LEU A 67 5.79 3.36 21.79
N ILE A 68 6.50 2.97 22.83
CA ILE A 68 6.25 3.43 24.21
C ILE A 68 6.42 4.95 24.31
N SER A 69 7.47 5.51 23.71
CA SER A 69 7.70 6.96 23.70
C SER A 69 6.63 7.75 22.94
N ALA A 70 6.05 7.19 21.88
CA ALA A 70 4.94 7.78 21.14
C ALA A 70 3.62 7.72 21.91
N ASN A 71 3.42 6.65 22.69
CA ASN A 71 2.18 6.36 23.43
C ASN A 71 0.93 6.60 22.57
N PRO A 72 0.78 5.87 21.44
CA PRO A 72 -0.27 6.10 20.47
C PRO A 72 -1.63 5.54 20.88
N ASP A 73 -2.69 6.09 20.29
CA ASP A 73 -4.04 5.54 20.35
C ASP A 73 -4.27 4.43 19.32
N LEU A 74 -3.54 4.48 18.19
CA LEU A 74 -3.69 3.60 17.05
C LEU A 74 -2.30 3.20 16.49
N VAL A 75 -2.15 1.93 16.14
CA VAL A 75 -0.97 1.44 15.40
C VAL A 75 -1.39 1.08 13.97
N ILE A 76 -0.67 1.60 12.97
CA ILE A 76 -0.84 1.24 11.57
C ILE A 76 0.47 0.62 11.06
N HIS A 77 0.43 -0.67 10.76
CA HIS A 77 1.59 -1.40 10.29
C HIS A 77 1.60 -1.51 8.76
N MET A 78 2.49 -0.73 8.12
CA MET A 78 2.68 -0.70 6.66
C MET A 78 4.12 -1.03 6.24
N ALA A 79 5.06 -1.10 7.17
CA ALA A 79 6.44 -1.49 6.88
C ALA A 79 6.50 -2.93 6.36
N ALA A 80 7.16 -3.15 5.25
CA ALA A 80 7.34 -4.47 4.64
C ALA A 80 8.50 -4.43 3.63
N GLN A 81 9.03 -5.59 3.27
CA GLN A 81 9.77 -5.79 2.02
C GLN A 81 8.70 -6.06 0.93
N PRO A 82 8.41 -5.11 -0.01
CA PRO A 82 7.23 -5.19 -0.87
C PRO A 82 7.52 -5.68 -2.30
N LEU A 83 8.75 -6.06 -2.62
CA LEU A 83 9.20 -6.34 -3.99
C LEU A 83 9.35 -7.84 -4.22
N VAL A 84 8.57 -8.39 -5.15
CA VAL A 84 8.61 -9.82 -5.50
C VAL A 84 10.01 -10.25 -5.97
N ARG A 85 10.65 -9.48 -6.85
CA ARG A 85 12.00 -9.82 -7.32
C ARG A 85 13.05 -9.84 -6.22
N ALA A 86 13.03 -8.86 -5.34
CA ALA A 86 13.92 -8.82 -4.19
C ALA A 86 13.72 -10.03 -3.27
N SER A 87 12.47 -10.53 -3.14
CA SER A 87 12.18 -11.71 -2.34
C SER A 87 12.80 -13.00 -2.88
N HIS A 88 12.94 -13.13 -4.19
CA HIS A 88 13.64 -14.26 -4.80
C HIS A 88 15.15 -14.18 -4.57
N LEU A 89 15.73 -12.98 -4.54
CA LEU A 89 17.16 -12.77 -4.28
C LEU A 89 17.50 -12.94 -2.80
N ASN A 90 16.64 -12.46 -1.90
CA ASN A 90 16.84 -12.45 -0.45
C ASN A 90 15.59 -12.97 0.28
N PRO A 91 15.24 -14.27 0.14
CA PRO A 91 14.03 -14.83 0.76
C PRO A 91 14.08 -14.75 2.29
N LYS A 92 15.22 -15.03 2.91
CA LYS A 92 15.39 -14.96 4.37
C LYS A 92 15.03 -13.57 4.89
N GLU A 93 15.61 -12.52 4.34
CA GLU A 93 15.31 -11.15 4.74
C GLU A 93 13.82 -10.81 4.53
N THR A 94 13.21 -11.28 3.45
CA THR A 94 11.79 -11.08 3.17
C THR A 94 10.91 -11.68 4.26
N PHE A 95 11.19 -12.89 4.71
CA PHE A 95 10.47 -13.51 5.83
C PHE A 95 10.75 -12.83 7.16
N GLU A 96 11.99 -12.48 7.45
CA GLU A 96 12.35 -11.75 8.67
C GLU A 96 11.62 -10.40 8.77
N VAL A 97 11.59 -9.63 7.69
CA VAL A 97 10.88 -8.34 7.67
C VAL A 97 9.37 -8.54 7.74
N ASN A 98 8.80 -9.37 6.86
CA ASN A 98 7.34 -9.42 6.70
C ASN A 98 6.65 -10.25 7.78
N VAL A 99 7.28 -11.30 8.32
CA VAL A 99 6.68 -12.16 9.34
C VAL A 99 7.16 -11.77 10.72
N THR A 100 8.47 -11.85 10.99
CA THR A 100 9.03 -11.51 12.30
C THR A 100 8.81 -10.05 12.63
N GLY A 101 9.00 -9.14 11.66
CA GLY A 101 8.72 -7.71 11.85
C GLY A 101 7.25 -7.43 12.19
N THR A 102 6.29 -8.13 11.56
CA THR A 102 4.86 -8.01 11.91
C THR A 102 4.61 -8.53 13.34
N LEU A 103 5.18 -9.68 13.70
CA LEU A 103 5.10 -10.19 15.07
C LEU A 103 5.64 -9.18 16.09
N ASN A 104 6.81 -8.61 15.83
CA ASN A 104 7.40 -7.60 16.70
C ASN A 104 6.50 -6.36 16.90
N VAL A 105 5.82 -5.90 15.84
CA VAL A 105 4.87 -4.79 15.95
C VAL A 105 3.69 -5.15 16.84
N LEU A 106 3.13 -6.34 16.70
CA LEU A 106 2.03 -6.84 17.53
C LEU A 106 2.45 -6.99 18.99
N GLU A 107 3.61 -7.62 19.26
CA GLU A 107 4.15 -7.77 20.63
C GLU A 107 4.48 -6.43 21.29
N ALA A 108 5.13 -5.53 20.57
CA ALA A 108 5.45 -4.20 21.08
C ALA A 108 4.18 -3.41 21.42
N SER A 109 3.11 -3.60 20.64
CA SER A 109 1.82 -2.92 20.87
C SER A 109 1.18 -3.30 22.21
N LYS A 110 1.37 -4.51 22.70
CA LYS A 110 0.84 -4.94 24.02
C LYS A 110 1.43 -4.15 25.19
N LYS A 111 2.61 -3.56 24.99
CA LYS A 111 3.30 -2.79 26.05
C LYS A 111 2.77 -1.37 26.20
N VAL A 112 1.85 -0.94 25.34
CA VAL A 112 1.27 0.41 25.34
C VAL A 112 -0.23 0.34 25.68
N PRO A 113 -0.63 0.75 26.89
CA PRO A 113 -1.99 0.53 27.39
C PRO A 113 -3.08 1.36 26.68
N ASN A 114 -2.70 2.43 25.97
CA ASN A 114 -3.65 3.33 25.34
C ASN A 114 -4.07 2.91 23.93
N ILE A 115 -3.51 1.84 23.36
CA ILE A 115 -3.84 1.41 22.02
C ILE A 115 -5.29 0.93 21.96
N GLN A 116 -6.08 1.58 21.10
CA GLN A 116 -7.48 1.30 20.86
C GLN A 116 -7.70 0.35 19.68
N GLY A 117 -6.70 0.18 18.81
CA GLY A 117 -6.76 -0.72 17.66
C GLY A 117 -5.43 -0.82 16.91
N ILE A 118 -5.29 -1.88 16.12
CA ILE A 118 -4.14 -2.11 15.25
C ILE A 118 -4.64 -2.35 13.82
N ALA A 119 -4.05 -1.68 12.84
CA ALA A 119 -4.30 -1.93 11.43
C ALA A 119 -3.05 -2.52 10.78
N VAL A 120 -3.19 -3.65 10.08
CA VAL A 120 -2.09 -4.36 9.42
C VAL A 120 -2.34 -4.43 7.92
N VAL A 121 -1.41 -3.90 7.12
CA VAL A 121 -1.51 -3.90 5.66
C VAL A 121 -0.80 -5.13 5.09
N THR A 122 -1.57 -5.96 4.40
CA THR A 122 -1.05 -7.09 3.65
C THR A 122 -1.20 -6.84 2.12
N THR A 123 -1.59 -7.81 1.33
CA THR A 123 -1.66 -7.72 -0.13
C THR A 123 -2.72 -8.65 -0.70
N ASP A 124 -3.19 -8.40 -1.92
CA ASP A 124 -3.98 -9.33 -2.73
C ASP A 124 -3.27 -10.65 -3.05
N LYS A 125 -1.93 -10.66 -2.99
CA LYS A 125 -1.10 -11.85 -3.24
C LYS A 125 -1.05 -12.86 -2.08
N VAL A 126 -1.79 -12.62 -1.00
CA VAL A 126 -1.89 -13.58 0.12
C VAL A 126 -2.72 -14.81 -0.22
N TYR A 127 -3.59 -14.71 -1.22
CA TYR A 127 -4.50 -15.77 -1.61
C TYR A 127 -3.81 -16.90 -2.37
N ARG A 128 -4.28 -18.12 -2.14
CA ARG A 128 -3.88 -19.31 -2.94
C ARG A 128 -4.49 -19.19 -4.33
N ASN A 129 -3.69 -18.74 -5.29
CA ASN A 129 -4.12 -18.58 -6.67
C ASN A 129 -3.95 -19.89 -7.44
N LEU A 130 -5.07 -20.51 -7.84
CA LEU A 130 -5.14 -21.72 -8.65
C LEU A 130 -5.46 -21.41 -10.12
N GLU A 131 -5.28 -20.16 -10.57
CA GLU A 131 -5.54 -19.67 -11.93
C GLU A 131 -7.01 -19.84 -12.39
N GLU A 132 -7.96 -19.92 -11.45
CA GLU A 132 -9.40 -20.06 -11.73
C GLU A 132 -10.05 -18.80 -12.30
N ARG A 133 -9.32 -17.71 -12.44
CA ARG A 133 -9.76 -16.41 -12.97
C ARG A 133 -11.01 -15.85 -12.26
N LYS A 134 -11.15 -16.09 -10.97
CA LYS A 134 -12.20 -15.51 -10.13
C LYS A 134 -11.62 -14.48 -9.15
N PRO A 135 -12.38 -13.41 -8.83
CA PRO A 135 -11.96 -12.46 -7.80
C PRO A 135 -11.98 -13.08 -6.41
N PHE A 136 -10.92 -12.88 -5.64
CA PHE A 136 -10.81 -13.40 -4.27
C PHE A 136 -11.70 -12.64 -3.30
N VAL A 137 -12.38 -13.38 -2.42
CA VAL A 137 -13.09 -12.88 -1.25
C VAL A 137 -12.30 -13.11 0.02
N GLU A 138 -12.62 -12.39 1.10
CA GLU A 138 -11.84 -12.41 2.35
C GLU A 138 -11.76 -13.80 3.02
N THR A 139 -12.70 -14.70 2.70
CA THR A 139 -12.75 -16.08 3.22
C THR A 139 -12.02 -17.11 2.35
N ASP A 140 -11.50 -16.71 1.19
CA ASP A 140 -10.75 -17.63 0.33
C ASP A 140 -9.42 -18.08 1.00
N PRO A 141 -8.94 -19.30 0.70
CA PRO A 141 -7.74 -19.84 1.29
C PRO A 141 -6.51 -18.99 1.02
N LEU A 142 -5.67 -18.80 2.05
CA LEU A 142 -4.38 -18.15 1.95
C LEU A 142 -3.28 -19.14 1.58
N GLY A 143 -2.22 -18.65 0.93
CA GLY A 143 -1.04 -19.41 0.55
C GLY A 143 -0.59 -19.07 -0.85
N ALA A 144 0.70 -18.91 -1.06
CA ALA A 144 1.25 -18.45 -2.33
C ALA A 144 2.58 -19.13 -2.64
N GLY A 145 3.00 -19.07 -3.92
CA GLY A 145 4.16 -19.81 -4.42
C GLY A 145 5.49 -19.06 -4.36
N ASP A 146 5.50 -17.74 -4.32
CA ASP A 146 6.73 -16.96 -4.24
C ASP A 146 7.03 -16.47 -2.82
N PRO A 147 8.30 -16.15 -2.47
CA PRO A 147 8.69 -15.80 -1.11
C PRO A 147 8.00 -14.53 -0.57
N TYR A 148 7.76 -13.51 -1.42
CA TYR A 148 7.03 -12.32 -1.02
C TYR A 148 5.59 -12.65 -0.66
N SER A 149 4.87 -13.29 -1.56
CA SER A 149 3.45 -13.65 -1.39
C SER A 149 3.26 -14.58 -0.20
N SER A 150 4.15 -15.58 -0.05
CA SER A 150 4.15 -16.49 1.10
C SER A 150 4.40 -15.76 2.42
N SER A 151 5.38 -14.86 2.47
CA SER A 151 5.66 -14.06 3.68
C SER A 151 4.49 -13.18 4.08
N LYS A 152 3.79 -12.58 3.10
CA LYS A 152 2.61 -11.75 3.36
C LYS A 152 1.39 -12.59 3.78
N ALA A 153 1.23 -13.82 3.22
CA ALA A 153 0.22 -14.76 3.68
C ALA A 153 0.47 -15.21 5.12
N MET A 154 1.73 -15.49 5.48
CA MET A 154 2.12 -15.81 6.85
C MET A 154 1.88 -14.65 7.82
N ALA A 155 2.21 -13.41 7.43
CA ALA A 155 1.93 -12.22 8.23
C ALA A 155 0.42 -12.00 8.44
N ASP A 156 -0.39 -12.27 7.42
CA ASP A 156 -1.85 -12.20 7.49
C ASP A 156 -2.42 -13.26 8.44
N LEU A 157 -2.02 -14.54 8.31
CA LEU A 157 -2.42 -15.63 9.19
C LEU A 157 -1.97 -15.41 10.63
N LEU A 158 -0.73 -14.97 10.84
CA LEU A 158 -0.21 -14.57 12.14
C LEU A 158 -1.11 -13.50 12.79
N THR A 159 -1.45 -12.47 12.02
CA THR A 159 -2.28 -11.37 12.51
C THR A 159 -3.71 -11.82 12.83
N GLN A 160 -4.30 -12.73 12.02
CA GLN A 160 -5.61 -13.31 12.32
C GLN A 160 -5.58 -14.15 13.60
N SER A 161 -4.55 -15.00 13.76
CA SER A 161 -4.36 -15.78 14.99
C SER A 161 -4.21 -14.87 16.21
N TRP A 162 -3.43 -13.79 16.08
CA TRP A 162 -3.29 -12.79 17.14
C TRP A 162 -4.63 -12.16 17.52
N ALA A 163 -5.40 -11.71 16.53
CA ALA A 163 -6.71 -11.09 16.74
C ALA A 163 -7.74 -12.01 17.42
N GLN A 164 -7.59 -13.33 17.31
CA GLN A 164 -8.45 -14.31 17.96
C GLN A 164 -8.06 -14.59 19.43
N ASN A 165 -6.78 -14.45 19.76
CA ASN A 165 -6.25 -14.80 21.07
C ASN A 165 -6.02 -13.60 22.00
N GLU A 166 -5.89 -12.40 21.43
CA GLU A 166 -5.65 -11.13 22.13
C GLU A 166 -6.85 -10.18 21.90
N ALA A 167 -8.00 -10.55 22.47
CA ALA A 167 -9.28 -9.91 22.18
C ALA A 167 -9.42 -8.45 22.67
N ASP A 168 -8.52 -7.96 23.53
CA ASP A 168 -8.63 -6.61 24.12
C ASP A 168 -8.37 -5.50 23.10
N ILE A 169 -7.54 -5.74 22.07
CA ILE A 169 -7.19 -4.78 21.05
C ILE A 169 -7.71 -5.28 19.70
N PRO A 170 -8.75 -4.64 19.11
CA PRO A 170 -9.27 -5.04 17.81
C PRO A 170 -8.25 -4.80 16.70
N ILE A 171 -8.21 -5.70 15.72
CA ILE A 171 -7.26 -5.66 14.61
C ILE A 171 -8.00 -5.65 13.28
N ALA A 172 -7.65 -4.69 12.41
CA ALA A 172 -8.10 -4.66 11.03
C ALA A 172 -6.98 -5.06 10.08
N ILE A 173 -7.23 -6.04 9.20
CA ILE A 173 -6.29 -6.49 8.17
C ILE A 173 -6.76 -5.98 6.82
N PHE A 174 -5.86 -5.34 6.06
CA PHE A 174 -6.16 -4.76 4.75
C PHE A 174 -5.41 -5.50 3.65
N ARG A 175 -6.17 -6.13 2.75
CA ARG A 175 -5.66 -6.77 1.54
C ARG A 175 -5.97 -5.87 0.36
N ALA A 176 -4.95 -5.28 -0.24
CA ALA A 176 -5.11 -4.39 -1.38
C ALA A 176 -4.31 -4.87 -2.58
N GLY A 177 -4.84 -4.61 -3.76
CA GLY A 177 -4.20 -4.90 -5.03
C GLY A 177 -3.18 -3.85 -5.45
N ASN A 178 -2.95 -3.75 -6.76
CA ASN A 178 -2.00 -2.82 -7.34
C ASN A 178 -2.45 -1.38 -7.12
N VAL A 179 -1.67 -0.64 -6.38
CA VAL A 179 -1.94 0.76 -6.06
C VAL A 179 -0.95 1.64 -6.81
N ILE A 180 -1.46 2.63 -7.52
CA ILE A 180 -0.67 3.62 -8.27
C ILE A 180 -0.98 5.04 -7.80
N GLY A 181 0.01 5.92 -7.96
CA GLY A 181 -0.07 7.33 -7.57
C GLY A 181 1.30 7.99 -7.72
N GLY A 182 1.35 9.29 -7.57
CA GLY A 182 2.61 10.02 -7.67
C GLY A 182 3.57 9.71 -6.53
N GLY A 183 4.88 9.81 -6.82
CA GLY A 183 5.94 9.69 -5.82
C GLY A 183 6.33 8.26 -5.42
N ASP A 184 5.81 7.22 -6.11
CA ASP A 184 6.42 5.90 -6.05
C ASP A 184 7.67 5.89 -6.93
N VAL A 185 8.80 5.55 -6.35
CA VAL A 185 10.10 5.45 -7.04
C VAL A 185 10.68 4.05 -6.96
N SER A 186 9.88 3.08 -6.52
CA SER A 186 10.31 1.69 -6.34
C SER A 186 10.70 1.06 -7.68
N ASP A 187 11.73 0.23 -7.65
CA ASP A 187 12.16 -0.55 -8.80
C ASP A 187 11.16 -1.66 -9.13
N ASN A 188 11.14 -2.06 -10.39
CA ASN A 188 10.30 -3.16 -10.88
C ASN A 188 8.79 -2.96 -10.68
N ARG A 189 8.34 -1.72 -10.65
CA ARG A 189 6.92 -1.35 -10.66
C ARG A 189 6.56 -0.60 -11.93
N LEU A 190 5.39 -0.89 -12.49
CA LEU A 190 4.96 -0.44 -13.82
C LEU A 190 5.11 1.07 -14.02
N ILE A 191 4.42 1.87 -13.23
CA ILE A 191 4.41 3.33 -13.43
C ILE A 191 5.77 3.97 -13.14
N PRO A 192 6.47 3.66 -12.03
CA PRO A 192 7.85 4.13 -11.81
C PRO A 192 8.81 3.77 -12.93
N ASP A 193 8.72 2.55 -13.49
CA ASP A 193 9.59 2.12 -14.59
C ASP A 193 9.30 2.91 -15.87
N ILE A 194 8.03 3.20 -16.19
CA ILE A 194 7.65 4.05 -17.33
C ILE A 194 8.16 5.48 -17.14
N VAL A 195 8.02 6.06 -15.94
CA VAL A 195 8.51 7.42 -15.63
C VAL A 195 10.03 7.49 -15.75
N ARG A 196 10.77 6.47 -15.27
CA ARG A 196 12.23 6.40 -15.45
C ARG A 196 12.61 6.32 -16.93
N ALA A 197 11.94 5.48 -17.71
CA ALA A 197 12.16 5.33 -19.14
C ALA A 197 11.88 6.63 -19.89
N GLN A 198 10.80 7.34 -19.54
CA GLN A 198 10.48 8.66 -20.09
C GLN A 198 11.62 9.67 -19.83
N ARG A 199 12.08 9.78 -18.59
CA ARG A 199 13.19 10.67 -18.21
C ARG A 199 14.50 10.33 -18.93
N SER A 200 14.74 9.06 -19.18
CA SER A 200 15.92 8.55 -19.90
C SER A 200 15.74 8.54 -21.41
N LYS A 201 14.57 8.92 -21.95
CA LYS A 201 14.22 8.87 -23.37
C LYS A 201 14.40 7.46 -23.98
N THR A 202 14.02 6.43 -23.22
CA THR A 202 14.06 5.02 -23.65
C THR A 202 12.67 4.41 -23.65
N ALA A 203 12.51 3.27 -24.34
CA ALA A 203 11.26 2.52 -24.28
C ALA A 203 11.15 1.75 -22.95
N PRO A 204 10.02 1.84 -22.23
CA PRO A 204 9.79 0.98 -21.05
C PRO A 204 9.71 -0.49 -21.48
N ILE A 205 10.15 -1.39 -20.59
CA ILE A 205 10.17 -2.83 -20.85
C ILE A 205 9.14 -3.51 -19.95
N LEU A 206 8.13 -4.17 -20.54
CA LEU A 206 7.08 -4.90 -19.83
C LEU A 206 7.33 -6.41 -19.89
N ARG A 207 7.24 -7.06 -18.74
CA ARG A 207 7.49 -8.50 -18.61
C ARG A 207 6.25 -9.34 -18.97
N ASN A 208 5.12 -9.06 -18.34
CA ASN A 208 3.87 -9.81 -18.48
C ASN A 208 2.72 -8.86 -18.88
N PRO A 209 2.72 -8.32 -20.13
CA PRO A 209 1.75 -7.30 -20.54
C PRO A 209 0.29 -7.79 -20.55
N ASN A 210 0.06 -9.09 -20.68
CA ASN A 210 -1.28 -9.69 -20.72
C ASN A 210 -1.87 -10.00 -19.32
N SER A 211 -1.07 -9.90 -18.27
CA SER A 211 -1.55 -10.17 -16.92
C SER A 211 -2.55 -9.12 -16.45
N ILE A 212 -3.62 -9.57 -15.81
CA ILE A 212 -4.66 -8.74 -15.21
C ILE A 212 -4.33 -8.45 -13.76
N ARG A 213 -4.45 -7.18 -13.34
CA ARG A 213 -4.22 -6.74 -11.97
C ARG A 213 -5.32 -5.77 -11.52
N PRO A 214 -5.63 -5.73 -10.22
CA PRO A 214 -6.65 -4.83 -9.65
C PRO A 214 -6.06 -3.42 -9.41
N TRP A 215 -6.01 -2.61 -10.45
CA TRP A 215 -5.44 -1.26 -10.41
C TRP A 215 -6.36 -0.25 -9.72
N GLN A 216 -5.83 0.52 -8.79
CA GLN A 216 -6.57 1.59 -8.12
C GLN A 216 -5.66 2.76 -7.74
N HIS A 217 -6.25 3.93 -7.54
CA HIS A 217 -5.51 5.09 -7.04
C HIS A 217 -5.14 4.92 -5.56
N VAL A 218 -3.98 5.44 -5.17
CA VAL A 218 -3.51 5.38 -3.79
C VAL A 218 -4.50 5.99 -2.81
N LEU A 219 -5.14 7.10 -3.15
CA LEU A 219 -6.11 7.78 -2.28
C LEU A 219 -7.41 6.99 -2.12
N ASP A 220 -7.88 6.28 -3.15
CA ASP A 220 -9.05 5.39 -3.03
C ASP A 220 -8.77 4.23 -2.07
N CYS A 221 -7.60 3.61 -2.22
CA CYS A 221 -7.15 2.55 -1.33
C CYS A 221 -7.04 3.03 0.13
N LEU A 222 -6.40 4.18 0.35
CA LEU A 222 -6.16 4.73 1.69
C LEU A 222 -7.45 5.24 2.36
N GLU A 223 -8.40 5.75 1.59
CA GLU A 223 -9.73 6.08 2.11
C GLU A 223 -10.44 4.81 2.60
N GLY A 224 -10.31 3.70 1.88
CA GLY A 224 -10.79 2.40 2.34
C GLY A 224 -10.16 1.98 3.67
N TYR A 225 -8.86 2.14 3.82
CA TYR A 225 -8.15 1.84 5.08
C TYR A 225 -8.67 2.70 6.23
N ARG A 226 -8.84 4.00 5.99
CA ARG A 226 -9.38 4.93 6.99
C ARG A 226 -10.78 4.54 7.46
N LEU A 227 -11.69 4.25 6.51
CA LEU A 227 -13.05 3.83 6.82
C LEU A 227 -13.07 2.51 7.62
N ALA A 228 -12.18 1.57 7.28
CA ALA A 228 -12.06 0.32 8.01
C ALA A 228 -11.48 0.51 9.43
N ILE A 229 -10.55 1.43 9.61
CA ILE A 229 -10.06 1.83 10.93
C ILE A 229 -11.21 2.44 11.76
N ASP A 230 -11.97 3.38 11.21
CA ASP A 230 -13.12 3.98 11.87
C ASP A 230 -14.17 2.93 12.26
N PHE A 231 -14.42 1.94 11.39
CA PHE A 231 -15.31 0.82 11.66
C PHE A 231 -14.78 -0.02 12.83
N MET A 232 -13.52 -0.46 12.78
CA MET A 232 -12.87 -1.27 13.82
C MET A 232 -12.92 -0.58 15.19
N LEU A 233 -12.60 0.72 15.25
CA LEU A 233 -12.58 1.48 16.49
C LEU A 233 -13.98 1.64 17.10
N ARG A 234 -15.02 1.76 16.26
CA ARG A 234 -16.42 1.89 16.73
C ARG A 234 -17.03 0.55 17.13
N SER A 235 -16.85 -0.50 16.31
CA SER A 235 -17.42 -1.82 16.56
C SER A 235 -16.67 -2.61 17.62
N ARG A 236 -15.40 -2.30 17.84
CA ARG A 236 -14.45 -3.09 18.65
C ARG A 236 -14.26 -4.52 18.13
N GLU A 237 -14.52 -4.75 16.85
CA GLU A 237 -14.39 -6.05 16.20
C GLU A 237 -13.15 -6.12 15.31
N SER A 238 -12.43 -7.23 15.40
CA SER A 238 -11.37 -7.54 14.46
C SER A 238 -11.95 -7.98 13.12
N THR A 239 -11.35 -7.52 12.03
CA THR A 239 -11.89 -7.75 10.69
C THR A 239 -10.83 -7.77 9.59
N VAL A 240 -11.19 -8.36 8.45
CA VAL A 240 -10.38 -8.36 7.24
C VAL A 240 -11.18 -7.72 6.11
N PHE A 241 -10.57 -6.85 5.32
CA PHE A 241 -11.17 -6.24 4.15
C PHE A 241 -10.27 -6.31 2.92
N ASN A 242 -10.89 -6.63 1.78
CA ASN A 242 -10.30 -6.47 0.47
C ASN A 242 -10.59 -5.06 -0.08
N PHE A 243 -9.56 -4.46 -0.71
CA PHE A 243 -9.67 -3.17 -1.40
C PHE A 243 -9.14 -3.30 -2.82
N GLY A 244 -10.00 -3.21 -3.79
CA GLY A 244 -9.69 -3.30 -5.22
C GLY A 244 -10.82 -2.72 -6.07
N PRO A 245 -10.58 -2.47 -7.37
CA PRO A 245 -11.54 -1.85 -8.28
C PRO A 245 -12.78 -2.71 -8.49
N LEU A 246 -13.80 -2.12 -9.11
CA LEU A 246 -15.01 -2.83 -9.51
C LEU A 246 -14.67 -4.05 -10.38
N LEU A 247 -15.44 -5.14 -10.20
CA LEU A 247 -15.18 -6.45 -10.83
C LEU A 247 -15.32 -6.47 -12.36
N ASN A 248 -15.91 -5.46 -12.95
CA ASN A 248 -16.10 -5.32 -14.40
C ASN A 248 -14.98 -4.50 -15.08
N GLU A 249 -14.01 -3.99 -14.31
CA GLU A 249 -12.90 -3.16 -14.81
C GLU A 249 -11.58 -3.93 -14.80
N TYR A 250 -11.56 -5.11 -15.41
CA TYR A 250 -10.32 -5.87 -15.52
C TYR A 250 -9.46 -5.33 -16.65
N VAL A 251 -8.30 -4.79 -16.29
CA VAL A 251 -7.37 -4.18 -17.22
C VAL A 251 -6.02 -4.88 -17.14
N THR A 252 -5.43 -5.15 -18.29
CA THR A 252 -4.10 -5.76 -18.39
C THR A 252 -3.00 -4.75 -18.07
N VAL A 253 -1.84 -5.27 -17.70
CA VAL A 253 -0.61 -4.46 -17.51
C VAL A 253 -0.29 -3.65 -18.77
N GLY A 254 -0.44 -4.25 -19.96
CA GLY A 254 -0.19 -3.60 -21.25
C GLY A 254 -1.13 -2.45 -21.54
N GLU A 255 -2.44 -2.61 -21.24
CA GLU A 255 -3.43 -1.53 -21.41
C GLU A 255 -3.15 -0.37 -20.46
N VAL A 256 -2.81 -0.63 -19.19
CA VAL A 256 -2.45 0.42 -18.23
C VAL A 256 -1.18 1.16 -18.70
N ALA A 257 -0.17 0.42 -19.17
CA ALA A 257 1.07 1.01 -19.70
C ALA A 257 0.79 1.90 -20.92
N THR A 258 0.01 1.40 -21.88
CA THR A 258 -0.34 2.14 -23.10
C THR A 258 -1.10 3.42 -22.75
N ASN A 259 -2.13 3.34 -21.90
CA ASN A 259 -2.90 4.49 -21.48
C ASN A 259 -2.03 5.54 -20.76
N PHE A 260 -1.10 5.12 -19.89
CA PHE A 260 -0.21 6.04 -19.20
C PHE A 260 0.80 6.69 -20.16
N ILE A 261 1.34 5.93 -21.11
CA ILE A 261 2.27 6.40 -22.15
C ILE A 261 1.59 7.44 -23.06
N ASP A 262 0.33 7.20 -23.43
CA ASP A 262 -0.45 8.12 -24.27
C ASP A 262 -0.73 9.45 -23.54
N ILE A 263 -1.03 9.39 -22.22
CA ILE A 263 -1.17 10.58 -21.37
C ILE A 263 0.16 11.32 -21.28
N ALA A 264 1.25 10.60 -21.01
CA ALA A 264 2.59 11.15 -20.84
C ALA A 264 3.27 11.53 -22.18
N LYS A 265 2.69 11.17 -23.32
CA LYS A 265 3.21 11.41 -24.68
C LYS A 265 4.66 10.96 -24.83
N THR A 266 4.96 9.75 -24.38
CA THR A 266 6.32 9.18 -24.39
C THR A 266 6.45 7.96 -25.30
N ILE A 267 7.62 7.30 -25.30
CA ILE A 267 7.94 6.19 -26.20
C ILE A 267 7.15 4.95 -25.78
N GLN A 268 6.58 4.25 -26.78
CA GLN A 268 5.83 3.00 -26.58
C GLN A 268 6.71 1.91 -25.94
N TRP A 269 6.08 1.09 -25.13
CA TRP A 269 6.74 -0.01 -24.41
C TRP A 269 7.15 -1.15 -25.34
N LYS A 270 8.11 -1.95 -24.89
CA LYS A 270 8.52 -3.21 -25.52
C LYS A 270 8.33 -4.36 -24.55
N LYS A 271 8.05 -5.56 -25.09
CA LYS A 271 7.95 -6.77 -24.28
C LYS A 271 9.34 -7.28 -23.91
N ASP A 272 9.50 -7.76 -22.69
CA ASP A 272 10.67 -8.51 -22.26
C ASP A 272 10.50 -9.99 -22.61
N ASP A 273 11.17 -10.42 -23.67
CA ASP A 273 11.13 -11.82 -24.12
C ASP A 273 12.09 -12.74 -23.30
N SER A 274 12.89 -12.17 -22.41
CA SER A 274 13.85 -12.92 -21.57
C SER A 274 13.30 -13.27 -20.17
N ASN A 275 12.10 -12.79 -19.81
CA ASN A 275 11.55 -13.00 -18.48
C ASN A 275 11.15 -14.46 -18.26
N THR A 276 11.77 -15.12 -17.28
CA THR A 276 11.50 -16.51 -16.88
C THR A 276 10.74 -16.65 -15.56
N LEU A 277 10.51 -15.53 -14.85
CA LEU A 277 9.77 -15.57 -13.58
C LEU A 277 8.27 -15.67 -13.86
N HIS A 278 7.67 -16.73 -13.34
CA HIS A 278 6.22 -16.90 -13.40
C HIS A 278 5.54 -15.90 -12.45
N GLU A 279 4.61 -15.14 -12.98
CA GLU A 279 3.66 -14.32 -12.22
C GLU A 279 2.26 -14.75 -12.62
N ALA A 280 1.33 -14.81 -11.66
CA ALA A 280 -0.07 -15.16 -11.93
C ALA A 280 -0.65 -14.31 -13.08
N ASP A 281 -1.36 -14.96 -14.01
CA ASP A 281 -1.98 -14.27 -15.15
C ASP A 281 -3.18 -13.42 -14.74
N PHE A 282 -3.90 -13.86 -13.71
CA PHE A 282 -5.08 -13.18 -13.21
C PHE A 282 -5.00 -12.99 -11.69
N LEU A 283 -5.18 -11.75 -11.26
CA LEU A 283 -5.33 -11.39 -9.86
C LEU A 283 -6.35 -10.28 -9.73
N ALA A 284 -7.43 -10.56 -9.01
CA ALA A 284 -8.51 -9.62 -8.76
C ALA A 284 -9.09 -9.82 -7.36
N LEU A 285 -9.62 -8.76 -6.78
CA LEU A 285 -10.25 -8.76 -5.46
C LEU A 285 -11.75 -8.46 -5.56
N ASN A 286 -12.54 -9.17 -4.81
CA ASN A 286 -13.92 -8.82 -4.55
C ASN A 286 -13.98 -7.96 -3.28
N SER A 287 -14.29 -6.67 -3.43
CA SER A 287 -14.38 -5.70 -2.35
C SER A 287 -15.81 -5.45 -1.86
N ASN A 288 -16.75 -6.35 -2.16
CA ASN A 288 -18.16 -6.17 -1.77
C ASN A 288 -18.37 -6.05 -0.26
N LYS A 289 -17.53 -6.70 0.55
CA LYS A 289 -17.58 -6.57 2.01
C LYS A 289 -17.29 -5.12 2.43
N ALA A 290 -16.20 -4.54 1.92
CA ALA A 290 -15.87 -3.14 2.20
C ALA A 290 -16.96 -2.18 1.70
N ARG A 291 -17.52 -2.42 0.51
CA ARG A 291 -18.63 -1.61 -0.04
C ARG A 291 -19.86 -1.64 0.85
N LYS A 292 -20.28 -2.83 1.29
CA LYS A 292 -21.48 -3.00 2.12
C LYS A 292 -21.32 -2.50 3.55
N MET A 293 -20.20 -2.81 4.19
CA MET A 293 -20.01 -2.51 5.63
C MET A 293 -19.47 -1.11 5.88
N LEU A 294 -18.62 -0.59 4.99
CA LEU A 294 -17.95 0.70 5.16
C LEU A 294 -18.56 1.81 4.30
N GLY A 295 -19.40 1.46 3.32
CA GLY A 295 -19.84 2.41 2.28
C GLY A 295 -18.69 2.84 1.36
N TRP A 296 -17.55 2.11 1.37
CA TRP A 296 -16.40 2.45 0.54
C TRP A 296 -16.70 2.22 -0.92
N LYS A 297 -16.32 3.18 -1.75
CA LYS A 297 -16.34 3.09 -3.21
C LYS A 297 -15.15 3.86 -3.75
N GLU A 298 -14.64 3.43 -4.89
CA GLU A 298 -13.65 4.20 -5.63
C GLU A 298 -14.27 5.51 -6.11
N LYS A 299 -13.44 6.53 -6.18
CA LYS A 299 -13.80 7.86 -6.66
C LYS A 299 -13.19 8.16 -8.03
N LEU A 300 -12.07 7.51 -8.34
CA LEU A 300 -11.33 7.74 -9.57
C LEU A 300 -11.46 6.54 -10.52
N SER A 301 -11.88 6.79 -11.76
CA SER A 301 -11.73 5.82 -12.84
C SER A 301 -10.24 5.56 -13.12
N LEU A 302 -9.91 4.47 -13.84
CA LEU A 302 -8.53 4.19 -14.23
C LEU A 302 -7.90 5.38 -14.96
N LYS A 303 -8.61 6.00 -15.91
CA LYS A 303 -8.12 7.18 -16.65
C LYS A 303 -7.76 8.31 -15.70
N GLN A 304 -8.67 8.69 -14.80
CA GLN A 304 -8.42 9.75 -13.80
C GLN A 304 -7.26 9.40 -12.85
N THR A 305 -7.14 8.12 -12.48
CA THR A 305 -6.02 7.60 -11.69
C THR A 305 -4.68 7.81 -12.39
N LEU A 306 -4.61 7.49 -13.68
CA LEU A 306 -3.40 7.66 -14.49
C LEU A 306 -3.07 9.14 -14.71
N GLU A 307 -4.08 9.97 -15.01
CA GLU A 307 -3.92 11.42 -15.17
C GLU A 307 -3.41 12.08 -13.88
N ALA A 308 -4.02 11.78 -12.72
CA ALA A 308 -3.59 12.32 -11.43
C ALA A 308 -2.16 11.90 -11.08
N THR A 309 -1.81 10.65 -11.39
CA THR A 309 -0.46 10.11 -11.20
C THR A 309 0.55 10.83 -12.10
N HIS A 310 0.24 10.99 -13.39
CA HIS A 310 1.10 11.70 -14.34
C HIS A 310 1.34 13.15 -13.92
N LEU A 311 0.27 13.87 -13.58
CA LEU A 311 0.35 15.26 -13.12
C LEU A 311 1.26 15.44 -11.91
N TRP A 312 1.29 14.46 -11.00
CA TRP A 312 2.19 14.52 -9.85
C TRP A 312 3.67 14.46 -10.26
N TYR A 313 4.03 13.55 -11.20
CA TYR A 313 5.41 13.45 -11.70
C TYR A 313 5.82 14.66 -12.55
N GLU A 314 4.90 15.24 -13.31
CA GLU A 314 5.14 16.48 -14.06
C GLU A 314 5.35 17.67 -13.11
N ALA A 315 4.54 17.81 -12.06
CA ALA A 315 4.73 18.84 -11.04
C ALA A 315 6.09 18.71 -10.35
N GLN A 316 6.50 17.48 -10.01
CA GLN A 316 7.82 17.21 -9.43
C GLN A 316 8.94 17.62 -10.40
N ALA A 317 8.83 17.29 -11.68
CA ALA A 317 9.81 17.66 -12.71
C ALA A 317 9.86 19.17 -12.96
N GLY A 318 8.73 19.86 -12.80
CA GLY A 318 8.60 21.31 -12.90
C GLY A 318 9.02 22.09 -11.65
N ASN A 319 9.58 21.42 -10.63
CA ASN A 319 9.99 21.99 -9.35
C ASN A 319 8.86 22.72 -8.60
N TYR A 320 7.62 22.22 -8.71
CA TYR A 320 6.53 22.72 -7.88
C TYR A 320 6.75 22.37 -6.40
N ASP A 321 6.12 23.12 -5.50
CA ASP A 321 6.03 22.69 -4.09
C ASP A 321 5.19 21.44 -3.98
N MET A 322 5.86 20.30 -3.83
CA MET A 322 5.20 18.98 -3.82
C MET A 322 4.40 18.72 -2.54
N ASN A 323 4.66 19.46 -1.46
CA ASN A 323 3.82 19.41 -0.27
C ASN A 323 2.45 20.01 -0.56
N ILE A 324 2.43 21.22 -1.10
CA ILE A 324 1.19 21.91 -1.50
C ILE A 324 0.46 21.10 -2.56
N PHE A 325 1.16 20.66 -3.62
CA PHE A 325 0.56 19.90 -4.70
C PHE A 325 -0.10 18.60 -4.23
N THR A 326 0.59 17.85 -3.37
CA THR A 326 0.08 16.58 -2.84
C THR A 326 -1.14 16.81 -1.93
N LYS A 327 -1.11 17.84 -1.07
CA LYS A 327 -2.27 18.26 -0.26
C LYS A 327 -3.48 18.66 -1.11
N GLU A 328 -3.24 19.34 -2.23
CA GLU A 328 -4.30 19.68 -3.17
C GLU A 328 -4.91 18.43 -3.83
N GLN A 329 -4.10 17.46 -4.22
CA GLN A 329 -4.63 16.18 -4.73
C GLN A 329 -5.48 15.46 -3.67
N ILE A 330 -5.05 15.41 -2.41
CA ILE A 330 -5.86 14.86 -1.30
C ILE A 330 -7.19 15.59 -1.17
N LYS A 331 -7.15 16.93 -1.08
CA LYS A 331 -8.35 17.77 -0.94
C LYS A 331 -9.31 17.64 -2.14
N ASN A 332 -8.77 17.54 -3.35
CA ASN A 332 -9.58 17.36 -4.55
C ASN A 332 -10.24 15.97 -4.56
N HIS A 333 -9.50 14.92 -4.20
CA HIS A 333 -10.05 13.57 -4.06
C HIS A 333 -11.20 13.51 -3.03
N GLU A 334 -11.09 14.23 -1.92
CA GLU A 334 -12.16 14.28 -0.90
C GLU A 334 -13.48 14.86 -1.45
N LYS A 335 -13.40 15.83 -2.38
CA LYS A 335 -14.57 16.48 -2.99
C LYS A 335 -15.24 15.68 -4.10
N ILE A 336 -14.53 14.71 -4.69
CA ILE A 336 -15.09 13.87 -5.75
C ILE A 336 -16.14 12.94 -5.17
N GLN A 337 -17.32 12.89 -5.81
CA GLN A 337 -18.35 11.89 -5.48
C GLN A 337 -17.88 10.50 -5.91
N SER A 338 -18.21 9.50 -5.11
CA SER A 338 -17.86 8.11 -5.45
C SER A 338 -18.48 7.70 -6.78
N LEU A 339 -17.78 6.84 -7.52
CA LEU A 339 -18.32 6.23 -8.73
C LEU A 339 -19.61 5.45 -8.43
N PRO A 340 -20.54 5.36 -9.38
CA PRO A 340 -21.82 4.72 -9.19
C PRO A 340 -21.75 3.22 -8.84
#